data_84c9c3acdbb0b91790fc3a056373c158
#
_entry.id   84c9c3acdbb0b91790fc3a056373c158
#
_cell.length_a   1.000
_cell.length_b   1.000
_cell.length_c   1.000
_cell.angle_alpha   90.00
_cell.angle_beta   90.00
_cell.angle_gamma   90.00
#
_symmetry.space_group_name_H-M   'P 1'
#
loop_
_entity.id
_entity.type
_entity.pdbx_description
1 polymer ?
#
loop_
_entity_poly.entity_id
_entity_poly.type
_entity_poly.pdbx_seq_one_letter_code
_entity_poly.pdbx_strand_id
1 'polypeptide(L)'
;MLTTSKSLTAEQRIERCHIELMKHPHFVAYSGVLMVGSVKVKDASECATAYTNGRDVVYGRQFLEQLSDSDLRGLILHENKHKMYRHLATWKHLHKLDANKANKACDYVINIEVVDEGKKADGFVTLPEGGLHDEQYRNLNAQEVFHKLKDEDGQGQ
;
A
#
# COMPACT_ATOMS: atom_id res chain seq x y z
N MET A 1 -34.61 -6.09 -8.51
CA MET A 1 -34.42 -6.97 -7.36
C MET A 1 -33.09 -6.65 -6.70
N LEU A 2 -33.14 -5.98 -5.57
CA LEU A 2 -31.93 -5.78 -4.78
C LEU A 2 -31.53 -7.16 -4.25
N THR A 3 -30.64 -7.81 -5.00
CA THR A 3 -29.85 -8.83 -4.37
C THR A 3 -29.18 -8.13 -3.20
N THR A 4 -29.61 -8.46 -1.99
CA THR A 4 -28.77 -8.28 -0.83
C THR A 4 -27.41 -8.75 -1.27
N SER A 5 -26.49 -7.81 -1.45
CA SER A 5 -25.11 -8.18 -1.70
C SER A 5 -24.71 -8.99 -0.48
N LYS A 6 -24.74 -10.30 -0.62
CA LYS A 6 -24.01 -11.16 0.30
C LYS A 6 -22.66 -10.49 0.39
N SER A 7 -22.26 -10.09 1.60
CA SER A 7 -20.95 -9.50 1.80
C SER A 7 -19.94 -10.41 1.14
N LEU A 8 -19.19 -9.85 0.16
CA LEU A 8 -18.13 -10.57 -0.49
C LEU A 8 -17.10 -10.99 0.56
N THR A 9 -16.48 -12.14 0.36
CA THR A 9 -15.33 -12.52 1.16
C THR A 9 -14.19 -11.53 0.94
N ALA A 10 -13.23 -11.49 1.84
CA ALA A 10 -12.04 -10.64 1.67
C ALA A 10 -11.34 -10.95 0.36
N GLU A 11 -11.19 -12.24 0.02
CA GLU A 11 -10.58 -12.69 -1.23
C GLU A 11 -11.34 -12.19 -2.45
N GLN A 12 -12.66 -12.26 -2.43
CA GLN A 12 -13.52 -11.77 -3.51
C GLN A 12 -13.47 -10.25 -3.64
N ARG A 13 -13.40 -9.52 -2.53
CA ARG A 13 -13.25 -8.07 -2.54
C ARG A 13 -11.94 -7.65 -3.18
N ILE A 14 -10.84 -8.32 -2.84
CA ILE A 14 -9.52 -8.04 -3.42
C ILE A 14 -9.56 -8.30 -4.92
N GLU A 15 -10.10 -9.43 -5.35
CA GLU A 15 -10.21 -9.78 -6.76
C GLU A 15 -11.01 -8.72 -7.53
N ARG A 16 -12.15 -8.30 -6.97
CA ARG A 16 -12.96 -7.24 -7.58
C ARG A 16 -12.19 -5.92 -7.68
N CYS A 17 -11.48 -5.53 -6.65
CA CYS A 17 -10.69 -4.30 -6.64
C CYS A 17 -9.53 -4.36 -7.66
N HIS A 18 -8.89 -5.52 -7.80
CA HIS A 18 -7.88 -5.73 -8.84
C HIS A 18 -8.48 -5.50 -10.25
N ILE A 19 -9.63 -6.10 -10.52
CA ILE A 19 -10.32 -5.94 -11.80
C ILE A 19 -10.70 -4.47 -12.04
N GLU A 20 -11.23 -3.80 -11.01
CA GLU A 20 -11.62 -2.40 -11.10
C GLU A 20 -10.42 -1.49 -11.40
N LEU A 21 -9.29 -1.72 -10.75
CA LEU A 21 -8.05 -0.98 -11.02
C LEU A 21 -7.55 -1.23 -12.45
N MET A 22 -7.57 -2.47 -12.90
CA MET A 22 -7.11 -2.83 -14.25
C MET A 22 -8.01 -2.27 -15.36
N LYS A 23 -9.27 -1.99 -15.05
CA LYS A 23 -10.22 -1.40 -16.00
C LYS A 23 -10.22 0.13 -15.98
N HIS A 24 -9.75 0.74 -14.90
CA HIS A 24 -9.79 2.18 -14.77
C HIS A 24 -8.76 2.86 -15.68
N PRO A 25 -9.14 3.87 -16.47
CA PRO A 25 -8.22 4.50 -17.42
C PRO A 25 -6.93 5.04 -16.79
N HIS A 26 -7.02 5.53 -15.55
CA HIS A 26 -5.86 6.06 -14.84
C HIS A 26 -4.93 4.96 -14.30
N PHE A 27 -5.48 3.78 -13.95
CA PHE A 27 -4.73 2.73 -13.27
C PHE A 27 -4.40 1.52 -14.16
N VAL A 28 -4.90 1.48 -15.39
CA VAL A 28 -4.66 0.35 -16.29
C VAL A 28 -3.17 0.05 -16.51
N ALA A 29 -2.32 1.07 -16.43
CA ALA A 29 -0.88 0.91 -16.58
C ALA A 29 -0.24 0.04 -15.48
N TYR A 30 -0.89 -0.09 -14.32
CA TYR A 30 -0.41 -0.94 -13.23
C TYR A 30 -0.80 -2.41 -13.38
N SER A 31 -1.55 -2.78 -14.42
CA SER A 31 -2.05 -4.16 -14.60
C SER A 31 -0.94 -5.20 -14.56
N GLY A 32 0.21 -4.90 -15.13
CA GLY A 32 1.36 -5.82 -15.14
C GLY A 32 1.83 -6.17 -13.74
N VAL A 33 2.05 -5.16 -12.89
CA VAL A 33 2.52 -5.38 -11.52
C VAL A 33 1.43 -6.03 -10.64
N LEU A 34 0.16 -5.68 -10.86
CA LEU A 34 -0.96 -6.28 -10.15
C LEU A 34 -1.05 -7.79 -10.36
N MET A 35 -0.61 -8.28 -11.50
CA MET A 35 -0.65 -9.69 -11.86
C MET A 35 0.59 -10.48 -11.44
N VAL A 36 1.62 -9.81 -10.91
CA VAL A 36 2.83 -10.49 -10.46
C VAL A 36 2.63 -11.10 -9.07
N GLY A 37 3.03 -12.36 -8.92
CA GLY A 37 3.02 -13.05 -7.63
C GLY A 37 1.64 -13.51 -7.21
N SER A 38 1.54 -13.97 -5.97
CA SER A 38 0.31 -14.45 -5.36
C SER A 38 -0.27 -13.41 -4.39
N VAL A 39 -1.58 -13.53 -4.16
CA VAL A 39 -2.31 -12.73 -3.17
C VAL A 39 -2.90 -13.70 -2.17
N LYS A 40 -2.67 -13.45 -0.88
CA LYS A 40 -3.20 -14.27 0.21
C LYS A 40 -3.86 -13.39 1.25
N VAL A 41 -4.86 -13.94 1.91
CA VAL A 41 -5.52 -13.31 3.05
C VAL A 41 -5.28 -14.18 4.27
N LYS A 42 -4.83 -13.56 5.36
CA LYS A 42 -4.56 -14.23 6.63
C LYS A 42 -5.30 -13.53 7.76
N ASP A 43 -5.55 -14.26 8.83
CA ASP A 43 -6.21 -13.68 10.01
C ASP A 43 -5.26 -12.73 10.76
N ALA A 44 -5.82 -11.88 11.62
CA ALA A 44 -5.08 -10.84 12.34
C ALA A 44 -3.90 -11.39 13.16
N SER A 45 -3.98 -12.63 13.61
CA SER A 45 -2.88 -13.29 14.34
C SER A 45 -1.62 -13.46 13.49
N GLU A 46 -1.76 -13.54 12.17
CA GLU A 46 -0.64 -13.69 11.23
C GLU A 46 -0.34 -12.42 10.44
N CYS A 47 -1.36 -11.60 10.20
CA CYS A 47 -1.21 -10.35 9.45
C CYS A 47 -2.18 -9.29 9.97
N ALA A 48 -1.65 -8.28 10.65
CA ALA A 48 -2.47 -7.20 11.22
C ALA A 48 -2.99 -6.23 10.16
N THR A 49 -2.21 -5.94 9.12
CA THR A 49 -2.57 -5.00 8.05
C THR A 49 -2.34 -5.62 6.68
N ALA A 50 -1.19 -5.38 6.09
CA ALA A 50 -0.77 -5.96 4.81
C ALA A 50 0.76 -5.90 4.72
N TYR A 51 1.33 -6.77 3.93
CA TYR A 51 2.76 -6.72 3.63
C TYR A 51 3.06 -7.41 2.29
N THR A 52 4.22 -7.10 1.74
CA THR A 52 4.72 -7.74 0.53
C THR A 52 6.18 -8.17 0.72
N ASN A 53 6.54 -9.28 0.08
CA ASN A 53 7.93 -9.72 -0.02
C ASN A 53 8.62 -9.21 -1.31
N GLY A 54 7.97 -8.29 -2.03
CA GLY A 54 8.43 -7.79 -3.31
C GLY A 54 7.84 -8.51 -4.52
N ARG A 55 7.13 -9.61 -4.30
CA ARG A 55 6.44 -10.37 -5.33
C ARG A 55 5.01 -10.71 -4.91
N ASP A 56 4.86 -11.34 -3.76
CA ASP A 56 3.57 -11.77 -3.21
C ASP A 56 3.07 -10.74 -2.21
N VAL A 57 1.76 -10.63 -2.07
CA VAL A 57 1.14 -9.72 -1.10
C VAL A 57 0.24 -10.51 -0.17
N VAL A 58 0.32 -10.19 1.11
CA VAL A 58 -0.54 -10.75 2.15
C VAL A 58 -1.37 -9.63 2.74
N TYR A 59 -2.68 -9.86 2.85
CA TYR A 59 -3.62 -8.91 3.45
C TYR A 59 -4.22 -9.50 4.71
N GLY A 60 -4.40 -8.66 5.74
CA GLY A 60 -5.07 -9.05 6.99
C GLY A 60 -6.59 -9.00 6.83
N ARG A 61 -7.27 -10.13 7.06
CA ARG A 61 -8.73 -10.25 6.88
C ARG A 61 -9.50 -9.20 7.69
N GLN A 62 -9.19 -9.09 8.96
CA GLN A 62 -9.88 -8.17 9.85
C GLN A 62 -9.62 -6.72 9.51
N PHE A 63 -8.43 -6.42 9.03
CA PHE A 63 -8.10 -5.08 8.55
C PHE A 63 -8.92 -4.71 7.31
N LEU A 64 -9.05 -5.63 6.35
CA LEU A 64 -9.83 -5.40 5.13
C LEU A 64 -11.31 -5.13 5.44
N GLU A 65 -11.86 -5.78 6.46
CA GLU A 65 -13.26 -5.60 6.85
C GLU A 65 -13.59 -4.16 7.27
N GLN A 66 -12.59 -3.41 7.74
CA GLN A 66 -12.74 -2.03 8.17
C GLN A 66 -12.61 -1.02 7.02
N LEU A 67 -12.17 -1.46 5.85
CA LEU A 67 -11.87 -0.58 4.73
C LEU A 67 -13.05 -0.43 3.78
N SER A 68 -13.31 0.80 3.33
CA SER A 68 -14.15 1.05 2.16
C SER A 68 -13.50 0.46 0.91
N ASP A 69 -14.26 0.34 -0.18
CA ASP A 69 -13.70 -0.13 -1.44
C ASP A 69 -12.62 0.82 -1.97
N SER A 70 -12.79 2.13 -1.82
CA SER A 70 -11.77 3.12 -2.20
C SER A 70 -10.48 2.96 -1.41
N ASP A 71 -10.59 2.74 -0.10
CA ASP A 71 -9.44 2.49 0.77
C ASP A 71 -8.77 1.16 0.45
N LEU A 72 -9.55 0.13 0.15
CA LEU A 72 -9.01 -1.16 -0.26
C LEU A 72 -8.24 -1.04 -1.58
N ARG A 73 -8.79 -0.32 -2.57
CA ARG A 73 -8.07 -0.05 -3.82
C ARG A 73 -6.77 0.73 -3.55
N GLY A 74 -6.80 1.69 -2.64
CA GLY A 74 -5.61 2.44 -2.22
C GLY A 74 -4.55 1.55 -1.56
N LEU A 75 -4.97 0.63 -0.69
CA LEU A 75 -4.07 -0.34 -0.06
C LEU A 75 -3.44 -1.28 -1.09
N ILE A 76 -4.24 -1.79 -2.02
CA ILE A 76 -3.74 -2.65 -3.10
C ILE A 76 -2.71 -1.89 -3.95
N LEU A 77 -3.00 -0.66 -4.32
CA LEU A 77 -2.06 0.17 -5.06
C LEU A 77 -0.77 0.40 -4.27
N HIS A 78 -0.87 0.69 -2.98
CA HIS A 78 0.27 0.88 -2.08
C HIS A 78 1.20 -0.33 -2.09
N GLU A 79 0.67 -1.54 -1.83
CA GLU A 79 1.49 -2.75 -1.79
C GLU A 79 2.11 -3.06 -3.16
N ASN A 80 1.38 -2.83 -4.23
CA ASN A 80 1.90 -3.05 -5.58
C ASN A 80 2.94 -2.00 -5.99
N LYS A 81 2.89 -0.79 -5.46
CA LYS A 81 3.95 0.19 -5.67
C LYS A 81 5.26 -0.23 -4.99
N HIS A 82 5.21 -0.86 -3.81
CA HIS A 82 6.40 -1.46 -3.20
C HIS A 82 7.04 -2.48 -4.14
N LYS A 83 6.22 -3.32 -4.79
CA LYS A 83 6.71 -4.29 -5.78
C LYS A 83 7.30 -3.60 -7.01
N MET A 84 6.57 -2.63 -7.55
CA MET A 84 6.97 -1.89 -8.76
C MET A 84 8.31 -1.18 -8.58
N TYR A 85 8.50 -0.53 -7.45
CA TYR A 85 9.76 0.16 -7.14
C TYR A 85 10.84 -0.76 -6.60
N ARG A 86 10.52 -2.02 -6.36
CA ARG A 86 11.44 -3.01 -5.81
C ARG A 86 12.10 -2.51 -4.52
N HIS A 87 11.31 -1.93 -3.64
CA HIS A 87 11.78 -1.25 -2.42
C HIS A 87 12.68 -2.13 -1.55
N LEU A 88 12.34 -3.42 -1.40
CA LEU A 88 13.14 -4.33 -0.59
C LEU A 88 14.54 -4.58 -1.16
N ALA A 89 14.68 -4.58 -2.49
CA ALA A 89 15.98 -4.73 -3.16
C ALA A 89 16.72 -3.41 -3.24
N THR A 90 16.05 -2.34 -3.69
CA THR A 90 16.64 -1.01 -3.90
C THR A 90 17.20 -0.43 -2.60
N TRP A 91 16.45 -0.59 -1.51
CA TRP A 91 16.80 0.01 -0.21
C TRP A 91 17.26 -1.04 0.81
N LYS A 92 17.80 -2.15 0.34
CA LYS A 92 18.30 -3.24 1.19
C LYS A 92 19.27 -2.74 2.27
N HIS A 93 20.13 -1.80 1.91
CA HIS A 93 21.10 -1.23 2.85
C HIS A 93 20.43 -0.44 3.98
N LEU A 94 19.30 0.23 3.71
CA LEU A 94 18.52 0.93 4.74
C LEU A 94 17.81 -0.06 5.65
N HIS A 95 17.27 -1.13 5.09
CA HIS A 95 16.61 -2.18 5.88
C HIS A 95 17.59 -2.88 6.83
N LYS A 96 18.86 -2.99 6.45
CA LYS A 96 19.91 -3.53 7.33
C LYS A 96 20.24 -2.61 8.49
N LEU A 97 20.15 -1.30 8.29
CA LEU A 97 20.39 -0.33 9.35
C LEU A 97 19.24 -0.26 10.35
N ASP A 98 18.03 -0.14 9.84
CA ASP A 98 16.81 -0.07 10.66
C ASP A 98 15.61 -0.41 9.77
N ALA A 99 15.14 -1.65 9.88
CA ALA A 99 14.05 -2.15 9.03
C ALA A 99 12.75 -1.36 9.21
N ASN A 100 12.41 -0.97 10.44
CA ASN A 100 11.18 -0.22 10.71
C ASN A 100 11.23 1.17 10.08
N LYS A 101 12.34 1.88 10.21
CA LYS A 101 12.50 3.21 9.59
C LYS A 101 12.52 3.12 8.07
N ALA A 102 13.18 2.10 7.52
CA ALA A 102 13.20 1.88 6.07
C ALA A 102 11.79 1.64 5.52
N ASN A 103 10.98 0.83 6.21
CA ASN A 103 9.59 0.59 5.83
C ASN A 103 8.77 1.88 5.89
N LYS A 104 8.90 2.65 6.97
CA LYS A 104 8.22 3.95 7.10
C LYS A 104 8.63 4.91 6.00
N ALA A 105 9.92 5.01 5.71
CA ALA A 105 10.42 5.89 4.65
C ALA A 105 9.82 5.55 3.29
N CYS A 106 9.78 4.26 2.94
CA CYS A 106 9.15 3.80 1.71
C CYS A 106 7.65 4.10 1.70
N ASP A 107 6.97 3.91 2.84
CA ASP A 107 5.54 4.19 2.96
C ASP A 107 5.24 5.68 2.76
N TYR A 108 6.03 6.58 3.33
CA TYR A 108 5.85 8.02 3.11
C TYR A 108 5.96 8.40 1.64
N VAL A 109 6.93 7.84 0.94
CA VAL A 109 7.12 8.10 -0.50
C VAL A 109 5.91 7.59 -1.29
N ILE A 110 5.49 6.36 -1.05
CA ILE A 110 4.38 5.75 -1.77
C ILE A 110 3.06 6.45 -1.46
N ASN A 111 2.82 6.79 -0.20
CA ASN A 111 1.52 7.34 0.20
C ASN A 111 1.26 8.73 -0.37
N ILE A 112 2.28 9.54 -0.61
CA ILE A 112 2.13 10.79 -1.34
C ILE A 112 1.62 10.51 -2.75
N GLU A 113 2.16 9.50 -3.43
CA GLU A 113 1.70 9.12 -4.77
C GLU A 113 0.26 8.60 -4.77
N VAL A 114 -0.09 7.76 -3.79
CA VAL A 114 -1.46 7.22 -3.67
C VAL A 114 -2.46 8.36 -3.49
N VAL A 115 -2.15 9.32 -2.63
CA VAL A 115 -3.01 10.51 -2.41
C VAL A 115 -3.13 11.33 -3.69
N ASP A 116 -2.03 11.58 -4.38
CA ASP A 116 -2.04 12.36 -5.63
C ASP A 116 -2.84 11.67 -6.73
N GLU A 117 -2.66 10.36 -6.89
CA GLU A 117 -3.41 9.59 -7.89
C GLU A 117 -4.89 9.51 -7.54
N GLY A 118 -5.22 9.43 -6.26
CA GLY A 118 -6.60 9.48 -5.80
C GLY A 118 -7.30 10.77 -6.16
N LYS A 119 -6.60 11.90 -6.00
CA LYS A 119 -7.14 13.20 -6.40
C LYS A 119 -7.38 13.30 -7.90
N LYS A 120 -6.46 12.78 -8.70
CA LYS A 120 -6.58 12.77 -10.17
C LYS A 120 -7.71 11.85 -10.65
N ALA A 121 -8.04 10.83 -9.90
CA ALA A 121 -9.06 9.84 -10.24
C ALA A 121 -10.35 10.01 -9.42
N ASP A 122 -10.63 11.22 -8.95
CA ASP A 122 -11.86 11.60 -8.25
C ASP A 122 -12.21 10.69 -7.05
N GLY A 123 -11.19 10.28 -6.30
CA GLY A 123 -11.37 9.46 -5.10
C GLY A 123 -11.54 7.97 -5.36
N PHE A 124 -11.23 7.50 -6.55
CA PHE A 124 -11.30 6.07 -6.87
C PHE A 124 -10.38 5.24 -5.98
N VAL A 125 -9.21 5.77 -5.65
CA VAL A 125 -8.33 5.23 -4.61
C VAL A 125 -8.18 6.27 -3.51
N THR A 126 -8.13 5.82 -2.27
CA THR A 126 -7.89 6.68 -1.11
C THR A 126 -6.88 5.99 -0.19
N LEU A 127 -6.15 6.80 0.57
CA LEU A 127 -5.23 6.27 1.57
C LEU A 127 -6.04 5.85 2.80
N PRO A 128 -5.94 4.59 3.25
CA PRO A 128 -6.61 4.16 4.49
C PRO A 128 -6.20 5.03 5.68
N GLU A 129 -7.14 5.22 6.60
CA GLU A 129 -6.88 5.93 7.85
C GLU A 129 -5.71 5.29 8.61
N GLY A 130 -4.83 6.12 9.15
CA GLY A 130 -3.61 5.67 9.83
C GLY A 130 -2.41 5.47 8.91
N GLY A 131 -2.59 5.61 7.59
CA GLY A 131 -1.48 5.58 6.64
C GLY A 131 -0.53 6.76 6.86
N LEU A 132 0.77 6.49 6.79
CA LEU A 132 1.80 7.51 6.97
C LEU A 132 1.81 8.46 5.79
N HIS A 133 1.43 9.72 6.02
CA HIS A 133 1.39 10.74 4.98
C HIS A 133 1.91 12.06 5.54
N ASP A 134 2.90 12.64 4.88
CA ASP A 134 3.45 13.93 5.28
C ASP A 134 4.00 14.66 4.06
N GLU A 135 3.46 15.81 3.76
CA GLU A 135 3.83 16.62 2.59
C GLU A 135 5.28 17.13 2.63
N GLN A 136 5.90 17.20 3.82
CA GLN A 136 7.30 17.60 3.91
C GLN A 136 8.24 16.65 3.16
N TYR A 137 7.81 15.41 2.92
CA TYR A 137 8.61 14.40 2.22
C TYR A 137 8.36 14.37 0.70
N ARG A 138 7.53 15.27 0.18
CA ARG A 138 7.26 15.38 -1.25
C ARG A 138 8.56 15.62 -2.02
N ASN A 139 8.72 14.91 -3.14
CA ASN A 139 9.88 14.96 -4.02
C ASN A 139 11.17 14.39 -3.41
N LEU A 140 11.08 13.74 -2.24
CA LEU A 140 12.19 13.02 -1.65
C LEU A 140 12.13 11.53 -1.99
N ASN A 141 13.30 10.90 -2.08
CA ASN A 141 13.37 9.44 -2.17
C ASN A 141 13.37 8.80 -0.78
N ALA A 142 13.27 7.48 -0.72
CA ALA A 142 13.20 6.77 0.55
C ALA A 142 14.45 6.96 1.42
N GLN A 143 15.62 7.08 0.82
CA GLN A 143 16.87 7.31 1.58
C GLN A 143 16.86 8.68 2.25
N GLU A 144 16.40 9.70 1.55
CA GLU A 144 16.30 11.06 2.10
C GLU A 144 15.29 11.10 3.26
N VAL A 145 14.15 10.44 3.09
CA VAL A 145 13.14 10.33 4.16
C VAL A 145 13.70 9.55 5.36
N PHE A 146 14.37 8.44 5.09
CA PHE A 146 15.00 7.61 6.13
C PHE A 146 15.94 8.43 7.02
N HIS A 147 16.78 9.24 6.44
CA HIS A 147 17.72 10.07 7.19
C HIS A 147 17.00 11.13 8.03
N LYS A 148 15.93 11.72 7.53
CA LYS A 148 15.10 12.66 8.30
C LYS A 148 14.44 11.98 9.49
N LEU A 149 13.87 10.80 9.31
CA LEU A 149 13.24 10.03 10.39
C LEU A 149 14.26 9.64 11.47
N LYS A 150 15.47 9.27 11.07
CA LYS A 150 16.53 8.91 12.01
C LYS A 150 16.93 10.10 12.87
N ASP A 151 17.01 11.29 12.28
CA ASP A 151 17.36 12.51 13.01
C ASP A 151 16.26 12.87 14.00
N GLU A 152 14.99 12.76 13.62
CA GLU A 152 13.84 13.00 14.50
C GLU A 152 13.84 12.06 15.70
N ASP A 153 14.05 10.77 15.48
CA ASP A 153 14.11 9.77 16.56
C ASP A 153 15.34 9.99 17.47
N GLY A 154 16.45 10.46 16.91
CA GLY A 154 17.65 10.79 17.66
C GLY A 154 17.46 11.97 18.62
N GLN A 155 16.52 12.85 18.32
CA GLN A 155 16.19 13.99 19.18
C GLN A 155 15.20 13.64 20.30
N GLY A 156 14.51 12.52 20.17
CA GLY A 156 13.50 12.07 21.14
C GLY A 156 14.03 11.21 22.28
N GLN A 157 15.32 11.02 22.36
CA GLN A 157 15.94 10.23 23.44
C GLN A 157 16.59 11.11 24.50
#